data_4f86b42cfbbd06d0b7a764013058db6f
#
_entry.id   4f86b42cfbbd06d0b7a764013058db6f
#
_cell.length_a   1.000
_cell.length_b   1.000
_cell.length_c   1.000
_cell.angle_alpha   90.00
_cell.angle_beta   90.00
_cell.angle_gamma   90.00
#
_symmetry.space_group_name_H-M   'P 1'
#
loop_
_entity.id
_entity.type
_entity.pdbx_description
1 polymer ?
#
loop_
_entity_poly.entity_id
_entity_poly.type
_entity_poly.pdbx_seq_one_letter_code
_entity_poly.pdbx_strand_id
1 'polypeptide(L)'
;MSPTAWSQPDGRRGTAPDALAQARLPAWALPNDWPREGGVPALADLQWHAGRVTRLSPHGQAPLQGEVWSLGGAPVLPGLVDAHTHLDKAFTLPRLGEVQPGLLGAIEAMMQDRRHWTADDVHARASQGLRWAWEAGVVHLRTHCDWWEPQTTPVAWPVLRELAQAWQGRLQLDRVSLIPLHLYAERDTAFALAAQVAASGPGACLGGFVHSSNWDPLALRHLLEAARYHDLDVDLHVDEELNPRAQGLWHVARLVKALDLRTRVVCGHTCALAAQPEAEALATLDAVAEAGLTLVSLPITNLLLQDAVTGRTPRARGLTLVKEARVRGIPVLLASDNVQDPFCPSGSFDPLEAFGVGVAMGQLGQPFDVWSDSLCRRSALARPGSAPPAPLRVGSEADVLIFPQANAWGFPSRTQPRVVLRQGQPLAWPPSTPWTEASA
;
A
#
# COMPACT_ATOMS: atom_id res chain seq x y z
N MET A 1 15.06 -21.01 -25.10
CA MET A 1 14.95 -19.93 -26.08
C MET A 1 15.54 -18.68 -25.43
N SER A 2 16.58 -18.10 -25.99
CA SER A 2 17.17 -16.84 -25.52
C SER A 2 16.11 -15.74 -25.63
N PRO A 3 15.94 -14.85 -24.62
CA PRO A 3 15.04 -13.73 -24.76
C PRO A 3 15.53 -12.86 -25.91
N THR A 4 14.69 -12.69 -26.92
CA THR A 4 14.92 -11.67 -27.95
C THR A 4 14.94 -10.33 -27.24
N ALA A 5 16.07 -9.64 -27.33
CA ALA A 5 16.30 -8.38 -26.67
C ALA A 5 15.19 -7.37 -27.05
N TRP A 6 14.53 -6.82 -26.04
CA TRP A 6 13.71 -5.62 -26.21
C TRP A 6 14.62 -4.52 -26.73
N SER A 7 14.42 -4.11 -27.96
CA SER A 7 15.08 -2.93 -28.52
C SER A 7 14.22 -1.72 -28.19
N GLN A 8 14.69 -0.90 -27.23
CA GLN A 8 14.26 0.49 -27.24
C GLN A 8 14.56 1.04 -28.65
N PRO A 9 13.62 1.71 -29.31
CA PRO A 9 13.93 2.44 -30.52
C PRO A 9 15.11 3.37 -30.20
N ASP A 10 16.17 3.26 -31.00
CA ASP A 10 17.46 3.93 -30.84
C ASP A 10 17.35 5.32 -30.20
N GLY A 11 17.83 5.53 -28.96
CA GLY A 11 18.21 6.78 -28.27
C GLY A 11 17.49 8.09 -28.59
N ARG A 12 16.54 8.10 -29.47
CA ARG A 12 15.65 9.20 -29.77
C ARG A 12 14.49 9.14 -28.77
N ARG A 13 14.02 10.25 -28.23
CA ARG A 13 12.76 10.39 -27.49
C ARG A 13 11.68 9.73 -28.34
N GLY A 14 11.45 8.42 -28.10
CA GLY A 14 10.49 7.64 -28.86
C GLY A 14 9.09 8.20 -28.67
N THR A 15 8.28 8.12 -29.69
CA THR A 15 6.83 8.40 -29.60
C THR A 15 6.24 7.50 -28.52
N ALA A 16 5.32 8.04 -27.71
CA ALA A 16 4.57 7.26 -26.73
C ALA A 16 3.82 6.13 -27.46
N PRO A 17 3.75 4.93 -26.90
CA PRO A 17 3.05 3.82 -27.55
C PRO A 17 1.53 4.02 -27.47
N ASP A 18 0.83 3.56 -28.51
CA ASP A 18 -0.62 3.38 -28.52
C ASP A 18 -1.01 1.96 -28.11
N ALA A 19 -0.03 1.04 -28.14
CA ALA A 19 -0.22 -0.36 -27.79
C ALA A 19 1.07 -1.05 -27.32
N LEU A 20 0.91 -2.11 -26.51
CA LEU A 20 1.95 -3.07 -26.16
C LEU A 20 1.63 -4.42 -26.81
N ALA A 21 2.58 -4.99 -27.50
CA ALA A 21 2.50 -6.34 -28.03
C ALA A 21 3.35 -7.30 -27.19
N GLN A 22 2.94 -8.57 -27.09
CA GLN A 22 3.69 -9.61 -26.40
C GLN A 22 3.97 -9.29 -24.91
N ALA A 23 3.03 -8.65 -24.22
CA ALA A 23 3.16 -8.39 -22.79
C ALA A 23 2.92 -9.68 -21.97
N ARG A 24 3.77 -9.96 -20.96
CA ARG A 24 3.52 -10.99 -19.97
C ARG A 24 2.74 -10.39 -18.81
N LEU A 25 1.43 -10.59 -18.82
CA LEU A 25 0.55 -10.15 -17.73
C LEU A 25 0.42 -11.24 -16.64
N PRO A 26 0.23 -10.87 -15.35
CA PRO A 26 0.02 -11.86 -14.30
C PRO A 26 -1.35 -12.55 -14.45
N ALA A 27 -1.44 -13.80 -14.03
CA ALA A 27 -2.63 -14.63 -14.22
C ALA A 27 -3.90 -14.00 -13.62
N TRP A 28 -3.80 -13.32 -12.47
CA TRP A 28 -4.91 -12.66 -11.80
C TRP A 28 -5.50 -11.45 -12.57
N ALA A 29 -4.70 -10.84 -13.46
CA ALA A 29 -5.14 -9.69 -14.28
C ALA A 29 -5.87 -10.12 -15.57
N LEU A 30 -5.88 -11.39 -15.89
CA LEU A 30 -6.45 -11.94 -17.11
C LEU A 30 -7.83 -12.58 -16.86
N PRO A 31 -8.70 -12.72 -17.89
CA PRO A 31 -9.91 -13.53 -17.82
C PRO A 31 -9.62 -14.98 -17.44
N ASN A 32 -10.56 -15.66 -16.81
CA ASN A 32 -10.40 -17.06 -16.40
C ASN A 32 -10.23 -18.02 -17.59
N ASP A 33 -10.80 -17.69 -18.75
CA ASP A 33 -10.75 -18.41 -20.01
C ASP A 33 -9.55 -18.02 -20.89
N TRP A 34 -8.60 -17.23 -20.33
CA TRP A 34 -7.41 -16.82 -21.08
C TRP A 34 -6.58 -18.02 -21.54
N PRO A 35 -6.14 -18.07 -22.83
CA PRO A 35 -5.33 -19.17 -23.34
C PRO A 35 -4.05 -19.39 -22.52
N ARG A 36 -3.65 -20.65 -22.39
CA ARG A 36 -2.42 -21.04 -21.70
C ARG A 36 -1.53 -21.87 -22.61
N GLU A 37 -0.24 -21.61 -22.55
CA GLU A 37 0.81 -22.34 -23.26
C GLU A 37 1.78 -22.92 -22.24
N GLY A 38 1.89 -24.25 -22.18
CA GLY A 38 2.72 -24.90 -21.15
C GLY A 38 2.30 -24.60 -19.69
N GLY A 39 1.01 -24.34 -19.44
CA GLY A 39 0.48 -24.00 -18.11
C GLY A 39 0.61 -22.52 -17.73
N VAL A 40 1.29 -21.71 -18.55
CA VAL A 40 1.50 -20.26 -18.35
C VAL A 40 0.49 -19.49 -19.21
N PRO A 41 -0.07 -18.36 -18.74
CA PRO A 41 -0.89 -17.50 -19.59
C PRO A 41 -0.18 -17.11 -20.89
N ALA A 42 -0.86 -17.23 -22.03
CA ALA A 42 -0.37 -16.74 -23.32
C ALA A 42 -0.07 -15.22 -23.22
N LEU A 43 0.89 -14.76 -24.01
CA LEU A 43 1.24 -13.34 -24.08
C LEU A 43 0.03 -12.51 -24.53
N ALA A 44 -0.03 -11.29 -24.06
CA ALA A 44 -1.13 -10.36 -24.28
C ALA A 44 -0.74 -9.21 -25.20
N ASP A 45 -1.72 -8.73 -25.96
CA ASP A 45 -1.68 -7.44 -26.63
C ASP A 45 -2.63 -6.48 -25.91
N LEU A 46 -2.13 -5.30 -25.56
CA LEU A 46 -2.87 -4.26 -24.85
C LEU A 46 -2.86 -2.99 -25.71
N GLN A 47 -4.05 -2.44 -25.97
CA GLN A 47 -4.20 -1.19 -26.73
C GLN A 47 -5.04 -0.19 -25.96
N TRP A 48 -4.72 1.09 -26.11
CA TRP A 48 -5.46 2.19 -25.48
C TRP A 48 -5.70 3.34 -26.44
N HIS A 49 -6.64 4.19 -26.09
CA HIS A 49 -6.92 5.45 -26.74
C HIS A 49 -7.32 6.49 -25.68
N ALA A 50 -6.81 7.72 -25.85
CA ALA A 50 -7.04 8.80 -24.87
C ALA A 50 -6.79 8.38 -23.41
N GLY A 51 -5.69 7.64 -23.18
CA GLY A 51 -5.27 7.20 -21.86
C GLY A 51 -6.09 6.04 -21.25
N ARG A 52 -7.03 5.45 -22.00
CA ARG A 52 -7.87 4.34 -21.52
C ARG A 52 -7.70 3.10 -22.38
N VAL A 53 -7.65 1.95 -21.71
CA VAL A 53 -7.57 0.64 -22.37
C VAL A 53 -8.83 0.43 -23.24
N THR A 54 -8.62 0.17 -24.51
CA THR A 54 -9.69 -0.14 -25.47
C THR A 54 -9.73 -1.60 -25.87
N ARG A 55 -8.60 -2.32 -25.70
CA ARG A 55 -8.52 -3.75 -25.99
C ARG A 55 -7.48 -4.45 -25.14
N LEU A 56 -7.81 -5.63 -24.69
CA LEU A 56 -6.93 -6.65 -24.14
C LEU A 56 -7.24 -7.96 -24.84
N SER A 57 -6.28 -8.57 -25.51
CA SER A 57 -6.46 -9.84 -26.25
C SER A 57 -5.19 -10.70 -26.18
N PRO A 58 -5.29 -12.02 -26.34
CA PRO A 58 -4.14 -12.86 -26.61
C PRO A 58 -3.35 -12.35 -27.81
N HIS A 59 -2.02 -12.47 -27.74
CA HIS A 59 -1.12 -11.97 -28.79
C HIS A 59 -1.46 -12.54 -30.17
N GLY A 60 -1.49 -11.66 -31.17
CA GLY A 60 -1.73 -12.02 -32.57
C GLY A 60 -3.17 -12.27 -32.95
N GLN A 61 -4.14 -12.14 -32.05
CA GLN A 61 -5.56 -12.34 -32.38
C GLN A 61 -6.14 -11.21 -33.25
N ALA A 62 -5.61 -9.99 -33.14
CA ALA A 62 -6.06 -8.88 -33.94
C ALA A 62 -4.91 -7.88 -34.17
N PRO A 63 -4.90 -7.17 -35.33
CA PRO A 63 -3.88 -6.17 -35.60
C PRO A 63 -3.95 -5.03 -34.58
N LEU A 64 -2.78 -4.58 -34.11
CA LEU A 64 -2.63 -3.37 -33.29
C LEU A 64 -2.54 -2.15 -34.19
N GLN A 65 -2.96 -0.98 -33.67
CA GLN A 65 -2.95 0.28 -34.40
C GLN A 65 -2.04 1.29 -33.70
N GLY A 66 -1.49 2.24 -34.49
CA GLY A 66 -0.61 3.28 -33.98
C GLY A 66 0.80 2.81 -33.70
N GLU A 67 1.49 3.49 -32.78
CA GLU A 67 2.84 3.14 -32.31
C GLU A 67 2.76 1.91 -31.39
N VAL A 68 3.45 0.85 -31.72
CA VAL A 68 3.41 -0.43 -30.99
C VAL A 68 4.78 -0.76 -30.40
N TRP A 69 4.84 -0.93 -29.08
CA TRP A 69 6.05 -1.47 -28.43
C TRP A 69 5.93 -3.00 -28.27
N SER A 70 6.86 -3.73 -28.87
CA SER A 70 6.95 -5.18 -28.71
C SER A 70 7.81 -5.52 -27.49
N LEU A 71 7.22 -6.19 -26.50
CA LEU A 71 7.85 -6.44 -25.20
C LEU A 71 8.58 -7.79 -25.12
N GLY A 72 8.37 -8.70 -26.10
CA GLY A 72 9.05 -9.98 -26.13
C GLY A 72 8.83 -10.85 -24.88
N GLY A 73 7.70 -10.71 -24.19
CA GLY A 73 7.38 -11.44 -22.98
C GLY A 73 7.85 -10.77 -21.69
N ALA A 74 8.28 -9.50 -21.71
CA ALA A 74 8.60 -8.78 -20.49
C ALA A 74 7.38 -8.68 -19.56
N PRO A 75 7.57 -8.85 -18.23
CA PRO A 75 6.50 -8.69 -17.25
C PRO A 75 5.92 -7.28 -17.27
N VAL A 76 4.61 -7.21 -17.14
CA VAL A 76 3.86 -5.95 -17.06
C VAL A 76 2.87 -6.03 -15.88
N LEU A 77 2.87 -5.01 -15.04
CA LEU A 77 1.88 -4.81 -13.98
C LEU A 77 1.05 -3.54 -14.25
N PRO A 78 -0.18 -3.47 -13.77
CA PRO A 78 -0.90 -2.20 -13.70
C PRO A 78 -0.27 -1.25 -12.68
N GLY A 79 -0.74 0.00 -12.64
CA GLY A 79 -0.34 0.97 -11.62
C GLY A 79 -0.46 0.42 -10.20
N LEU A 80 0.55 0.74 -9.38
CA LEU A 80 0.71 0.21 -8.03
C LEU A 80 -0.19 0.92 -7.02
N VAL A 81 -0.50 0.23 -5.94
CA VAL A 81 -1.18 0.74 -4.74
C VAL A 81 -0.21 0.65 -3.58
N ASP A 82 0.03 1.75 -2.91
CA ASP A 82 0.72 1.76 -1.63
C ASP A 82 -0.31 2.04 -0.52
N ALA A 83 -0.79 0.96 0.07
CA ALA A 83 -2.00 0.96 0.89
C ALA A 83 -1.78 1.49 2.31
N HIS A 84 -0.53 1.70 2.72
CA HIS A 84 -0.18 2.10 4.08
C HIS A 84 1.19 2.75 4.10
N THR A 85 1.22 4.05 4.37
CA THR A 85 2.43 4.86 4.42
C THR A 85 2.34 5.95 5.49
N HIS A 86 3.44 6.66 5.76
CA HIS A 86 3.53 7.74 6.72
C HIS A 86 4.25 8.95 6.14
N LEU A 87 3.57 9.74 5.29
CA LEU A 87 4.14 10.95 4.68
C LEU A 87 4.43 12.06 5.69
N ASP A 88 3.71 12.10 6.81
CA ASP A 88 3.85 13.12 7.86
C ASP A 88 5.20 13.08 8.57
N LYS A 89 5.77 11.88 8.75
CA LYS A 89 7.04 11.66 9.45
C LYS A 89 8.20 11.20 8.55
N ALA A 90 7.95 10.93 7.27
CA ALA A 90 8.99 10.50 6.33
C ALA A 90 10.17 11.49 6.26
N PHE A 91 11.36 10.95 5.99
CA PHE A 91 12.61 11.73 5.83
C PHE A 91 13.06 12.53 7.06
N THR A 92 12.63 12.13 8.25
CA THR A 92 13.07 12.78 9.51
C THR A 92 14.36 12.18 10.06
N LEU A 93 14.80 11.03 9.56
CA LEU A 93 15.98 10.31 10.05
C LEU A 93 17.25 11.17 10.20
N PRO A 94 17.62 12.06 9.25
CA PRO A 94 18.87 12.84 9.34
C PRO A 94 18.96 13.77 10.55
N ARG A 95 17.83 14.13 11.16
CA ARG A 95 17.77 15.06 12.30
C ARG A 95 17.54 14.37 13.64
N LEU A 96 17.42 13.03 13.62
CA LEU A 96 17.21 12.25 14.84
C LEU A 96 18.54 11.90 15.50
N GLY A 97 18.52 11.80 16.84
CA GLY A 97 19.58 11.17 17.60
C GLY A 97 19.51 9.63 17.53
N GLU A 98 20.11 8.98 18.51
CA GLU A 98 20.02 7.52 18.65
C GLU A 98 18.57 7.11 18.97
N VAL A 99 18.01 6.21 18.15
CA VAL A 99 16.67 5.66 18.32
C VAL A 99 16.76 4.33 19.07
N GLN A 100 16.02 4.19 20.16
CA GLN A 100 15.95 2.93 20.90
C GLN A 100 15.24 1.84 20.07
N PRO A 101 15.68 0.58 20.15
CA PRO A 101 15.11 -0.51 19.35
C PRO A 101 13.62 -0.76 19.61
N GLY A 102 12.90 -1.13 18.56
CA GLY A 102 11.51 -1.54 18.62
C GLY A 102 10.51 -0.38 18.55
N LEU A 103 9.22 -0.74 18.46
CA LEU A 103 8.12 0.17 18.20
C LEU A 103 8.04 1.33 19.21
N LEU A 104 8.14 1.04 20.50
CA LEU A 104 8.00 2.10 21.54
C LEU A 104 9.16 3.08 21.51
N GLY A 105 10.40 2.63 21.22
CA GLY A 105 11.55 3.51 21.04
C GLY A 105 11.41 4.43 19.84
N ALA A 106 10.89 3.90 18.73
CA ALA A 106 10.59 4.69 17.54
C ALA A 106 9.49 5.74 17.80
N ILE A 107 8.43 5.37 18.52
CA ILE A 107 7.36 6.30 18.93
C ILE A 107 7.94 7.44 19.78
N GLU A 108 8.80 7.14 20.74
CA GLU A 108 9.42 8.16 21.59
C GLU A 108 10.26 9.14 20.76
N ALA A 109 11.10 8.65 19.86
CA ALA A 109 11.92 9.47 18.98
C ALA A 109 11.05 10.36 18.07
N MET A 110 9.99 9.82 17.50
CA MET A 110 9.02 10.57 16.69
C MET A 110 8.31 11.65 17.53
N MET A 111 7.92 11.36 18.76
CA MET A 111 7.26 12.33 19.67
C MET A 111 8.19 13.49 20.03
N GLN A 112 9.50 13.26 20.07
CA GLN A 112 10.48 14.33 20.25
C GLN A 112 10.63 15.19 18.98
N ASP A 113 10.73 14.54 17.80
CA ASP A 113 10.91 15.22 16.52
C ASP A 113 9.69 16.06 16.10
N ARG A 114 8.46 15.55 16.32
CA ARG A 114 7.23 16.23 15.90
C ARG A 114 7.05 17.64 16.47
N ARG A 115 7.74 17.98 17.56
CA ARG A 115 7.72 19.32 18.15
C ARG A 115 8.32 20.38 17.22
N HIS A 116 9.08 19.94 16.22
CA HIS A 116 9.74 20.79 15.23
C HIS A 116 8.99 20.83 13.89
N TRP A 117 7.89 20.05 13.75
CA TRP A 117 7.16 20.01 12.50
C TRP A 117 6.39 21.31 12.26
N THR A 118 6.67 21.94 11.12
CA THR A 118 5.90 23.06 10.58
C THR A 118 5.15 22.61 9.32
N ALA A 119 4.19 23.40 8.85
CA ALA A 119 3.48 23.12 7.62
C ALA A 119 4.44 23.01 6.43
N ASP A 120 5.43 23.90 6.34
CA ASP A 120 6.43 23.91 5.27
C ASP A 120 7.34 22.66 5.32
N ASP A 121 7.80 22.26 6.51
CA ASP A 121 8.60 21.05 6.71
C ASP A 121 7.84 19.80 6.28
N VAL A 122 6.60 19.63 6.76
CA VAL A 122 5.75 18.51 6.37
C VAL A 122 5.45 18.53 4.87
N HIS A 123 5.15 19.72 4.32
CA HIS A 123 4.86 19.86 2.88
C HIS A 123 6.07 19.45 2.02
N ALA A 124 7.27 19.87 2.39
CA ALA A 124 8.50 19.54 1.64
C ALA A 124 8.74 18.02 1.65
N ARG A 125 8.70 17.39 2.83
CA ARG A 125 8.93 15.94 3.02
C ARG A 125 7.86 15.08 2.37
N ALA A 126 6.58 15.40 2.57
CA ALA A 126 5.47 14.67 1.97
C ALA A 126 5.45 14.81 0.43
N SER A 127 5.78 16.00 -0.10
CA SER A 127 5.93 16.20 -1.56
C SER A 127 7.06 15.36 -2.16
N GLN A 128 8.15 15.18 -1.42
CA GLN A 128 9.24 14.28 -1.80
C GLN A 128 8.75 12.84 -1.89
N GLY A 129 8.04 12.34 -0.85
CA GLY A 129 7.47 10.99 -0.82
C GLY A 129 6.48 10.75 -1.95
N LEU A 130 5.59 11.71 -2.23
CA LEU A 130 4.63 11.62 -3.34
C LEU A 130 5.32 11.57 -4.71
N ARG A 131 6.41 12.32 -4.90
CA ARG A 131 7.20 12.23 -6.14
C ARG A 131 7.82 10.85 -6.30
N TRP A 132 8.45 10.32 -5.26
CA TRP A 132 9.04 8.97 -5.31
C TRP A 132 8.00 7.89 -5.59
N ALA A 133 6.85 7.94 -4.91
CA ALA A 133 5.74 7.04 -5.18
C ALA A 133 5.25 7.13 -6.63
N TRP A 134 5.10 8.35 -7.15
CA TRP A 134 4.68 8.60 -8.54
C TRP A 134 5.68 8.03 -9.55
N GLU A 135 6.97 8.25 -9.34
CA GLU A 135 8.06 7.74 -10.16
C GLU A 135 8.15 6.20 -10.09
N ALA A 136 7.87 5.63 -8.92
CA ALA A 136 7.79 4.18 -8.74
C ALA A 136 6.60 3.51 -9.45
N GLY A 137 5.60 4.29 -9.85
CA GLY A 137 4.41 3.76 -10.52
C GLY A 137 3.16 3.65 -9.64
N VAL A 138 3.16 4.25 -8.44
CA VAL A 138 2.00 4.26 -7.54
C VAL A 138 0.91 5.17 -8.09
N VAL A 139 -0.30 4.67 -8.23
CA VAL A 139 -1.52 5.41 -8.67
C VAL A 139 -2.46 5.73 -7.51
N HIS A 140 -2.34 4.97 -6.41
CA HIS A 140 -3.16 5.17 -5.20
C HIS A 140 -2.26 4.95 -3.98
N LEU A 141 -2.13 5.97 -3.16
CA LEU A 141 -1.35 5.96 -1.92
C LEU A 141 -2.28 6.31 -0.76
N ARG A 142 -2.18 5.58 0.33
CA ARG A 142 -2.87 5.86 1.58
C ARG A 142 -1.86 6.18 2.65
N THR A 143 -1.97 7.37 3.28
CA THR A 143 -1.04 7.82 4.31
C THR A 143 -1.72 7.98 5.65
N HIS A 144 -1.08 7.49 6.71
CA HIS A 144 -1.50 7.69 8.09
C HIS A 144 -0.87 8.98 8.61
N CYS A 145 -1.64 9.78 9.33
CA CYS A 145 -1.24 11.03 9.94
C CYS A 145 -1.38 10.92 11.45
N ASP A 146 -0.31 11.06 12.18
CA ASP A 146 -0.29 10.99 13.63
C ASP A 146 -1.16 12.08 14.24
N TRP A 147 -2.07 11.69 15.16
CA TRP A 147 -3.01 12.59 15.82
C TRP A 147 -3.11 12.27 17.31
N TRP A 148 -2.33 12.98 18.12
CA TRP A 148 -2.16 12.67 19.54
C TRP A 148 -2.99 13.51 20.49
N GLU A 149 -3.52 14.65 20.06
CA GLU A 149 -4.29 15.59 20.88
C GLU A 149 -5.73 15.72 20.33
N PRO A 150 -6.76 15.34 21.08
CA PRO A 150 -8.14 15.33 20.57
C PRO A 150 -8.70 16.71 20.26
N GLN A 151 -8.18 17.77 20.89
CA GLN A 151 -8.65 19.16 20.73
C GLN A 151 -7.88 19.92 19.64
N THR A 152 -6.78 19.36 19.11
CA THR A 152 -5.89 20.07 18.19
C THR A 152 -5.68 19.25 16.93
N THR A 153 -6.08 19.81 15.79
CA THR A 153 -5.77 19.19 14.48
C THR A 153 -4.25 19.22 14.25
N PRO A 154 -3.61 18.08 13.95
CA PRO A 154 -2.16 18.04 13.67
C PRO A 154 -1.79 18.93 12.49
N VAL A 155 -0.61 19.56 12.55
CA VAL A 155 -0.10 20.41 11.45
C VAL A 155 -0.04 19.69 10.11
N ALA A 156 0.23 18.39 10.12
CA ALA A 156 0.29 17.56 8.91
C ALA A 156 -1.07 17.35 8.24
N TRP A 157 -2.18 17.32 8.98
CA TRP A 157 -3.49 16.98 8.44
C TRP A 157 -3.99 17.92 7.34
N PRO A 158 -4.00 19.27 7.54
CA PRO A 158 -4.35 20.20 6.46
C PRO A 158 -3.36 20.15 5.29
N VAL A 159 -2.05 19.99 5.54
CA VAL A 159 -1.02 19.87 4.49
C VAL A 159 -1.28 18.65 3.60
N LEU A 160 -1.54 17.50 4.20
CA LEU A 160 -1.86 16.28 3.44
C LEU A 160 -3.16 16.42 2.63
N ARG A 161 -4.15 17.19 3.13
CA ARG A 161 -5.37 17.51 2.37
C ARG A 161 -5.05 18.37 1.14
N GLU A 162 -4.25 19.39 1.29
CA GLU A 162 -3.81 20.26 0.18
C GLU A 162 -3.02 19.46 -0.85
N LEU A 163 -2.11 18.60 -0.43
CA LEU A 163 -1.37 17.71 -1.32
C LEU A 163 -2.30 16.73 -2.04
N ALA A 164 -3.31 16.17 -1.37
CA ALA A 164 -4.29 15.29 -2.03
C ALA A 164 -5.04 16.02 -3.16
N GLN A 165 -5.40 17.28 -2.96
CA GLN A 165 -6.01 18.11 -4.00
C GLN A 165 -5.03 18.43 -5.13
N ALA A 166 -3.80 18.82 -4.81
CA ALA A 166 -2.77 19.16 -5.78
C ALA A 166 -2.35 17.97 -6.67
N TRP A 167 -2.44 16.76 -6.14
CA TRP A 167 -2.10 15.52 -6.87
C TRP A 167 -3.29 14.86 -7.57
N GLN A 168 -4.49 15.42 -7.44
CA GLN A 168 -5.69 14.89 -8.10
C GLN A 168 -5.49 14.73 -9.61
N GLY A 169 -5.92 13.61 -10.17
CA GLY A 169 -5.72 13.25 -11.59
C GLY A 169 -4.34 12.68 -11.91
N ARG A 170 -3.38 12.73 -10.98
CA ARG A 170 -2.07 12.06 -11.09
C ARG A 170 -1.98 10.84 -10.19
N LEU A 171 -2.15 11.04 -8.90
CA LEU A 171 -2.11 10.01 -7.87
C LEU A 171 -3.27 10.28 -6.89
N GLN A 172 -4.05 9.25 -6.58
CA GLN A 172 -5.05 9.33 -5.50
C GLN A 172 -4.32 9.26 -4.15
N LEU A 173 -4.53 10.25 -3.29
CA LEU A 173 -4.00 10.27 -1.93
C LEU A 173 -5.16 10.21 -0.92
N ASP A 174 -5.28 9.07 -0.23
CA ASP A 174 -6.15 8.93 0.94
C ASP A 174 -5.37 9.27 2.23
N ARG A 175 -6.08 9.77 3.24
CA ARG A 175 -5.51 10.22 4.52
C ARG A 175 -6.22 9.53 5.66
N VAL A 176 -5.48 8.95 6.58
CA VAL A 176 -5.98 8.25 7.75
C VAL A 176 -5.55 9.00 9.01
N SER A 177 -6.49 9.31 9.88
CA SER A 177 -6.19 9.90 11.19
C SER A 177 -5.68 8.83 12.15
N LEU A 178 -4.37 8.71 12.33
CA LEU A 178 -3.79 7.72 13.25
C LEU A 178 -3.88 8.23 14.70
N ILE A 179 -4.98 7.87 15.35
CA ILE A 179 -5.34 8.34 16.70
C ILE A 179 -5.11 7.20 17.70
N PRO A 180 -4.38 7.40 18.81
CA PRO A 180 -4.25 6.41 19.87
C PRO A 180 -5.60 5.99 20.44
N LEU A 181 -5.81 4.68 20.68
CA LEU A 181 -7.10 4.13 21.04
C LEU A 181 -7.70 4.76 22.30
N HIS A 182 -6.88 5.10 23.30
CA HIS A 182 -7.35 5.72 24.55
C HIS A 182 -8.03 7.08 24.36
N LEU A 183 -7.80 7.78 23.24
CA LEU A 183 -8.48 9.05 22.93
C LEU A 183 -9.95 8.86 22.51
N TYR A 184 -10.36 7.64 22.24
CA TYR A 184 -11.76 7.26 21.98
C TYR A 184 -12.48 6.75 23.23
N ALA A 185 -11.85 6.79 24.41
CA ALA A 185 -12.46 6.27 25.64
C ALA A 185 -13.78 6.98 25.99
N GLU A 186 -13.84 8.30 25.78
CA GLU A 186 -15.07 9.07 25.97
C GLU A 186 -15.84 9.15 24.63
N ARG A 187 -17.11 8.75 24.65
CA ARG A 187 -17.95 8.68 23.45
C ARG A 187 -18.07 10.01 22.72
N ASP A 188 -18.27 11.11 23.44
CA ASP A 188 -18.44 12.43 22.85
C ASP A 188 -17.14 12.89 22.17
N THR A 189 -15.98 12.60 22.75
CA THR A 189 -14.66 12.85 22.14
C THR A 189 -14.48 12.02 20.86
N ALA A 190 -14.86 10.74 20.87
CA ALA A 190 -14.78 9.87 19.70
C ALA A 190 -15.61 10.42 18.53
N PHE A 191 -16.84 10.87 18.79
CA PHE A 191 -17.71 11.46 17.78
C PHE A 191 -17.20 12.82 17.29
N ALA A 192 -16.64 13.65 18.18
CA ALA A 192 -16.05 14.93 17.80
C ALA A 192 -14.82 14.74 16.89
N LEU A 193 -13.94 13.77 17.18
CA LEU A 193 -12.80 13.41 16.33
C LEU A 193 -13.25 12.92 14.95
N ALA A 194 -14.22 12.01 14.90
CA ALA A 194 -14.77 11.52 13.65
C ALA A 194 -15.43 12.64 12.82
N ALA A 195 -16.11 13.59 13.46
CA ALA A 195 -16.68 14.77 12.80
C ALA A 195 -15.58 15.64 12.15
N GLN A 196 -14.44 15.86 12.84
CA GLN A 196 -13.31 16.60 12.29
C GLN A 196 -12.70 15.90 11.07
N VAL A 197 -12.56 14.57 11.14
CA VAL A 197 -12.07 13.75 10.01
C VAL A 197 -13.03 13.85 8.83
N ALA A 198 -14.34 13.69 9.04
CA ALA A 198 -15.37 13.78 8.01
C ALA A 198 -15.40 15.16 7.35
N ALA A 199 -15.25 16.24 8.13
CA ALA A 199 -15.23 17.61 7.63
C ALA A 199 -14.00 17.91 6.74
N SER A 200 -12.96 17.08 6.76
CA SER A 200 -11.77 17.27 5.91
C SER A 200 -11.96 16.80 4.46
N GLY A 201 -13.13 16.26 4.13
CA GLY A 201 -13.55 15.94 2.77
C GLY A 201 -13.11 14.57 2.24
N PRO A 202 -13.27 14.32 0.93
CA PRO A 202 -13.03 13.02 0.31
C PRO A 202 -11.63 12.45 0.56
N GLY A 203 -11.54 11.13 0.66
CA GLY A 203 -10.29 10.41 0.92
C GLY A 203 -9.83 10.47 2.39
N ALA A 204 -10.64 11.01 3.30
CA ALA A 204 -10.39 10.95 4.73
C ALA A 204 -10.97 9.67 5.32
N CYS A 205 -10.15 8.95 6.12
CA CYS A 205 -10.51 7.74 6.83
C CYS A 205 -10.30 7.93 8.33
N LEU A 206 -11.17 7.36 9.15
CA LEU A 206 -10.95 7.32 10.59
C LEU A 206 -9.97 6.20 10.93
N GLY A 207 -8.92 6.54 11.65
CA GLY A 207 -7.88 5.59 12.03
C GLY A 207 -7.77 5.38 13.53
N GLY A 208 -7.01 4.37 13.90
CA GLY A 208 -6.73 4.07 15.29
C GLY A 208 -5.50 3.20 15.45
N PHE A 209 -4.75 3.42 16.53
CA PHE A 209 -3.67 2.56 16.96
C PHE A 209 -4.17 1.61 18.06
N VAL A 210 -4.33 0.34 17.73
CA VAL A 210 -4.85 -0.74 18.59
C VAL A 210 -3.70 -1.66 18.98
N HIS A 211 -3.23 -1.55 20.21
CA HIS A 211 -2.05 -2.28 20.70
C HIS A 211 -2.26 -2.64 22.18
N SER A 212 -1.57 -3.68 22.68
CA SER A 212 -1.71 -4.11 24.08
C SER A 212 -1.41 -3.01 25.11
N SER A 213 -0.55 -2.04 24.74
CA SER A 213 -0.19 -0.92 25.64
C SER A 213 -1.32 0.10 25.82
N ASN A 214 -2.30 0.14 24.91
CA ASN A 214 -3.43 1.09 24.97
C ASN A 214 -4.79 0.40 24.78
N TRP A 215 -4.86 -0.91 25.01
CA TRP A 215 -6.04 -1.70 24.76
C TRP A 215 -7.25 -1.26 25.63
N ASP A 216 -8.32 -0.89 24.97
CA ASP A 216 -9.61 -0.56 25.57
C ASP A 216 -10.74 -0.98 24.61
N PRO A 217 -11.51 -2.04 24.94
CA PRO A 217 -12.59 -2.52 24.07
C PRO A 217 -13.76 -1.54 23.95
N LEU A 218 -13.98 -0.66 24.93
CA LEU A 218 -15.02 0.36 24.87
C LEU A 218 -14.60 1.50 23.93
N ALA A 219 -13.35 1.94 24.00
CA ALA A 219 -12.79 2.92 23.09
C ALA A 219 -12.84 2.44 21.63
N LEU A 220 -12.52 1.16 21.37
CA LEU A 220 -12.66 0.56 20.04
C LEU A 220 -14.11 0.59 19.54
N ARG A 221 -15.07 0.29 20.41
CA ARG A 221 -16.50 0.39 20.08
C ARG A 221 -16.89 1.83 19.72
N HIS A 222 -16.49 2.82 20.53
CA HIS A 222 -16.79 4.22 20.26
C HIS A 222 -16.20 4.70 18.93
N LEU A 223 -14.95 4.31 18.61
CA LEU A 223 -14.33 4.57 17.30
C LEU A 223 -15.22 4.06 16.15
N LEU A 224 -15.62 2.78 16.20
CA LEU A 224 -16.41 2.15 15.13
C LEU A 224 -17.84 2.71 15.05
N GLU A 225 -18.47 3.03 16.20
CA GLU A 225 -19.78 3.70 16.23
C GLU A 225 -19.71 5.12 15.63
N ALA A 226 -18.65 5.88 15.94
CA ALA A 226 -18.41 7.20 15.38
C ALA A 226 -18.12 7.13 13.86
N ALA A 227 -17.32 6.15 13.41
CA ALA A 227 -17.09 5.91 11.98
C ALA A 227 -18.40 5.60 11.25
N ARG A 228 -19.24 4.72 11.82
CA ARG A 228 -20.56 4.39 11.26
C ARG A 228 -21.47 5.63 11.17
N TYR A 229 -21.51 6.44 12.23
CA TYR A 229 -22.38 7.62 12.29
C TYR A 229 -22.00 8.67 11.26
N HIS A 230 -20.69 8.88 11.03
CA HIS A 230 -20.16 9.86 10.08
C HIS A 230 -19.90 9.28 8.68
N ASP A 231 -20.29 8.02 8.43
CA ASP A 231 -20.06 7.32 7.16
C ASP A 231 -18.59 7.36 6.72
N LEU A 232 -17.66 7.10 7.63
CA LEU A 232 -16.22 7.07 7.38
C LEU A 232 -15.72 5.65 7.13
N ASP A 233 -14.83 5.50 6.16
CA ASP A 233 -13.98 4.32 6.08
C ASP A 233 -13.03 4.29 7.28
N VAL A 234 -12.61 3.08 7.67
CA VAL A 234 -11.77 2.86 8.85
C VAL A 234 -10.47 2.18 8.42
N ASP A 235 -9.33 2.66 8.94
CA ASP A 235 -8.03 2.04 8.74
C ASP A 235 -7.23 2.04 10.04
N LEU A 236 -6.90 0.86 10.53
CA LEU A 236 -6.35 0.66 11.87
C LEU A 236 -4.96 0.04 11.82
N HIS A 237 -4.04 0.53 12.66
CA HIS A 237 -2.88 -0.24 13.10
C HIS A 237 -3.37 -1.22 14.17
N VAL A 238 -3.20 -2.52 13.94
CA VAL A 238 -3.76 -3.54 14.85
C VAL A 238 -2.70 -4.55 15.21
N ASP A 239 -2.51 -4.76 16.53
CA ASP A 239 -1.66 -5.82 17.07
C ASP A 239 -0.26 -5.83 16.42
N GLU A 240 0.35 -4.63 16.33
CA GLU A 240 1.72 -4.45 15.82
C GLU A 240 2.75 -4.88 16.87
N GLU A 241 2.66 -6.10 17.31
CA GLU A 241 3.45 -6.68 18.38
C GLU A 241 3.54 -8.20 18.24
N LEU A 242 4.47 -8.84 18.96
CA LEU A 242 4.59 -10.29 19.03
C LEU A 242 3.98 -10.85 20.34
N ASN A 243 3.01 -10.15 20.91
CA ASN A 243 2.30 -10.61 22.09
C ASN A 243 1.22 -11.65 21.67
N PRO A 244 1.37 -12.95 22.06
CA PRO A 244 0.40 -13.97 21.67
C PRO A 244 -0.98 -13.79 22.31
N ARG A 245 -1.12 -12.88 23.29
CA ARG A 245 -2.39 -12.57 23.94
C ARG A 245 -3.10 -11.37 23.36
N ALA A 246 -2.49 -10.65 22.40
CA ALA A 246 -3.15 -9.56 21.71
C ALA A 246 -4.32 -10.08 20.89
N GLN A 247 -5.50 -9.47 21.04
CA GLN A 247 -6.75 -9.88 20.40
C GLN A 247 -7.46 -8.72 19.72
N GLY A 248 -6.74 -7.63 19.42
CA GLY A 248 -7.30 -6.44 18.80
C GLY A 248 -8.01 -6.76 17.49
N LEU A 249 -7.37 -7.52 16.61
CA LEU A 249 -7.94 -7.90 15.32
C LEU A 249 -9.24 -8.72 15.45
N TRP A 250 -9.28 -9.68 16.37
CA TRP A 250 -10.48 -10.46 16.64
C TRP A 250 -11.65 -9.58 17.10
N HIS A 251 -11.36 -8.63 18.02
CA HIS A 251 -12.37 -7.69 18.51
C HIS A 251 -12.85 -6.73 17.42
N VAL A 252 -11.95 -6.22 16.56
CA VAL A 252 -12.33 -5.41 15.39
C VAL A 252 -13.31 -6.18 14.50
N ALA A 253 -12.96 -7.41 14.11
CA ALA A 253 -13.81 -8.23 13.24
C ALA A 253 -15.21 -8.47 13.85
N ARG A 254 -15.26 -8.80 15.14
CA ARG A 254 -16.51 -9.02 15.87
C ARG A 254 -17.38 -7.77 15.96
N LEU A 255 -16.77 -6.62 16.24
CA LEU A 255 -17.50 -5.35 16.36
C LEU A 255 -17.99 -4.85 14.99
N VAL A 256 -17.21 -4.99 13.93
CA VAL A 256 -17.64 -4.65 12.56
C VAL A 256 -18.91 -5.40 12.19
N LYS A 257 -18.98 -6.70 12.47
CA LYS A 257 -20.20 -7.51 12.26
C LYS A 257 -21.34 -7.07 13.19
N ALA A 258 -21.07 -6.92 14.47
CA ALA A 258 -22.10 -6.57 15.46
C ALA A 258 -22.75 -5.20 15.21
N LEU A 259 -21.96 -4.25 14.68
CA LEU A 259 -22.42 -2.92 14.32
C LEU A 259 -23.00 -2.83 12.89
N ASP A 260 -22.97 -3.90 12.11
CA ASP A 260 -23.31 -3.89 10.67
C ASP A 260 -22.63 -2.73 9.93
N LEU A 261 -21.31 -2.59 10.13
CA LEU A 261 -20.52 -1.51 9.53
C LEU A 261 -20.38 -1.77 8.03
N ARG A 262 -20.90 -0.85 7.20
CA ARG A 262 -20.97 -0.98 5.73
C ARG A 262 -19.81 -0.30 5.00
N THR A 263 -19.02 0.48 5.70
CA THR A 263 -17.84 1.15 5.17
C THR A 263 -16.67 0.18 5.05
N ARG A 264 -15.61 0.56 4.34
CA ARG A 264 -14.40 -0.26 4.25
C ARG A 264 -13.66 -0.22 5.58
N VAL A 265 -13.26 -1.38 6.08
CA VAL A 265 -12.38 -1.52 7.24
C VAL A 265 -11.10 -2.23 6.81
N VAL A 266 -9.97 -1.58 7.08
CA VAL A 266 -8.62 -2.06 6.77
C VAL A 266 -7.86 -2.22 8.09
N CYS A 267 -7.07 -3.28 8.23
CA CYS A 267 -6.22 -3.54 9.39
C CYS A 267 -4.78 -3.77 8.94
N GLY A 268 -3.90 -2.85 9.32
CA GLY A 268 -2.46 -2.95 9.09
C GLY A 268 -1.75 -3.77 10.17
N HIS A 269 -0.54 -4.26 9.86
CA HIS A 269 0.40 -5.02 10.70
C HIS A 269 -0.10 -6.41 11.08
N THR A 270 -0.96 -6.53 12.05
CA THR A 270 -1.52 -7.78 12.60
C THR A 270 -0.46 -8.85 12.92
N CYS A 271 0.69 -8.38 13.44
CA CYS A 271 1.88 -9.22 13.66
C CYS A 271 1.65 -10.29 14.74
N ALA A 272 0.81 -9.99 15.73
CA ALA A 272 0.53 -10.91 16.85
C ALA A 272 -0.03 -12.25 16.38
N LEU A 273 -0.73 -12.32 15.23
CA LEU A 273 -1.22 -13.58 14.67
C LEU A 273 -0.10 -14.62 14.50
N ALA A 274 1.10 -14.18 14.10
CA ALA A 274 2.24 -15.10 13.92
C ALA A 274 2.83 -15.62 15.24
N ALA A 275 2.49 -15.01 16.37
CA ALA A 275 2.92 -15.42 17.71
C ALA A 275 1.84 -16.20 18.48
N GLN A 276 0.59 -16.16 18.02
CA GLN A 276 -0.56 -16.83 18.66
C GLN A 276 -0.53 -18.36 18.42
N PRO A 277 -1.18 -19.15 19.29
CA PRO A 277 -1.50 -20.55 18.99
C PRO A 277 -2.26 -20.64 17.63
N GLU A 278 -1.86 -21.59 16.79
CA GLU A 278 -2.37 -21.71 15.42
C GLU A 278 -3.92 -21.70 15.34
N ALA A 279 -4.57 -22.47 16.22
CA ALA A 279 -6.02 -22.57 16.23
C ALA A 279 -6.70 -21.23 16.54
N GLU A 280 -6.13 -20.41 17.44
CA GLU A 280 -6.65 -19.09 17.80
C GLU A 280 -6.43 -18.09 16.65
N ALA A 281 -5.25 -18.09 16.05
CA ALA A 281 -4.93 -17.24 14.90
C ALA A 281 -5.84 -17.54 13.71
N LEU A 282 -6.07 -18.82 13.40
CA LEU A 282 -6.96 -19.24 12.30
C LEU A 282 -8.43 -18.87 12.59
N ALA A 283 -8.91 -19.03 13.82
CA ALA A 283 -10.25 -18.59 14.22
C ALA A 283 -10.42 -17.06 14.10
N THR A 284 -9.36 -16.30 14.40
CA THR A 284 -9.35 -14.84 14.18
C THR A 284 -9.46 -14.51 12.69
N LEU A 285 -8.72 -15.20 11.83
CA LEU A 285 -8.81 -15.01 10.38
C LEU A 285 -10.19 -15.42 9.82
N ASP A 286 -10.83 -16.44 10.37
CA ASP A 286 -12.22 -16.79 10.00
C ASP A 286 -13.18 -15.64 10.33
N ALA A 287 -13.07 -15.02 11.50
CA ALA A 287 -13.86 -13.84 11.88
C ALA A 287 -13.59 -12.63 10.97
N VAL A 288 -12.31 -12.42 10.58
CA VAL A 288 -11.88 -11.36 9.64
C VAL A 288 -12.52 -11.56 8.26
N ALA A 289 -12.50 -12.80 7.74
CA ALA A 289 -13.13 -13.15 6.47
C ALA A 289 -14.65 -12.90 6.51
N GLU A 290 -15.32 -13.35 7.56
CA GLU A 290 -16.76 -13.15 7.77
C GLU A 290 -17.14 -11.67 7.89
N ALA A 291 -16.26 -10.84 8.46
CA ALA A 291 -16.48 -9.39 8.60
C ALA A 291 -16.11 -8.62 7.31
N GLY A 292 -15.52 -9.26 6.31
CA GLY A 292 -15.13 -8.63 5.04
C GLY A 292 -14.04 -7.60 5.17
N LEU A 293 -13.12 -7.77 6.13
CA LEU A 293 -11.99 -6.85 6.33
C LEU A 293 -10.92 -7.03 5.25
N THR A 294 -10.09 -5.99 5.08
CA THR A 294 -8.85 -6.04 4.30
C THR A 294 -7.66 -6.02 5.25
N LEU A 295 -6.64 -6.82 4.99
CA LEU A 295 -5.38 -6.80 5.73
C LEU A 295 -4.27 -6.13 4.89
N VAL A 296 -3.39 -5.39 5.57
CA VAL A 296 -2.17 -4.83 4.98
C VAL A 296 -0.97 -5.35 5.75
N SER A 297 -0.09 -6.06 5.06
CA SER A 297 1.18 -6.52 5.61
C SER A 297 2.30 -5.54 5.28
N LEU A 298 3.18 -5.29 6.24
CA LEU A 298 4.21 -4.26 6.22
C LEU A 298 5.59 -4.87 6.46
N PRO A 299 6.11 -5.65 5.49
CA PRO A 299 7.22 -6.57 5.71
C PRO A 299 8.51 -5.89 6.18
N ILE A 300 8.85 -4.72 5.64
CA ILE A 300 10.10 -4.03 5.97
C ILE A 300 10.05 -3.51 7.40
N THR A 301 9.06 -2.67 7.72
CA THR A 301 8.94 -2.04 9.04
C THR A 301 8.75 -3.09 10.14
N ASN A 302 7.89 -4.08 9.91
CA ASN A 302 7.68 -5.12 10.91
C ASN A 302 8.92 -6.00 11.14
N LEU A 303 9.73 -6.28 10.10
CA LEU A 303 11.02 -6.96 10.29
C LEU A 303 11.98 -6.14 11.14
N LEU A 304 12.00 -4.82 10.99
CA LEU A 304 12.90 -3.94 11.69
C LEU A 304 12.47 -3.68 13.15
N LEU A 305 11.17 -3.57 13.40
CA LEU A 305 10.63 -3.23 14.73
C LEU A 305 10.39 -4.45 15.61
N GLN A 306 9.96 -5.58 15.04
CA GLN A 306 9.59 -6.76 15.83
C GLN A 306 10.82 -7.56 16.25
N ASP A 307 10.86 -7.99 17.52
CA ASP A 307 11.99 -8.73 18.12
C ASP A 307 13.33 -7.96 18.05
N ALA A 308 13.28 -6.62 17.94
CA ALA A 308 14.46 -5.77 17.87
C ALA A 308 15.14 -5.65 19.24
N VAL A 309 16.40 -6.08 19.33
CA VAL A 309 17.23 -6.01 20.55
C VAL A 309 18.64 -5.61 20.16
N THR A 310 19.19 -4.60 20.83
CA THR A 310 20.57 -4.17 20.59
C THR A 310 21.57 -5.31 20.69
N GLY A 311 22.42 -5.48 19.68
CA GLY A 311 23.48 -6.50 19.64
C GLY A 311 22.97 -7.92 19.36
N ARG A 312 21.68 -8.13 19.04
CA ARG A 312 21.12 -9.44 18.73
C ARG A 312 20.35 -9.40 17.40
N THR A 313 20.59 -10.38 16.53
CA THR A 313 19.77 -10.59 15.33
C THR A 313 18.36 -11.04 15.72
N PRO A 314 17.29 -10.45 15.15
CA PRO A 314 15.91 -10.86 15.36
C PRO A 314 15.72 -12.36 15.06
N ARG A 315 14.93 -13.06 15.87
CA ARG A 315 14.57 -14.47 15.67
C ARG A 315 13.17 -14.65 15.13
N ALA A 316 12.28 -13.69 15.39
CA ALA A 316 10.94 -13.64 14.82
C ALA A 316 10.94 -12.79 13.55
N ARG A 317 10.05 -13.13 12.60
CA ARG A 317 9.98 -12.42 11.31
C ARG A 317 9.08 -11.20 11.33
N GLY A 318 8.20 -11.05 12.33
CA GLY A 318 7.25 -9.96 12.43
C GLY A 318 6.14 -9.95 11.35
N LEU A 319 6.16 -10.89 10.40
CA LEU A 319 5.19 -10.94 9.30
C LEU A 319 3.91 -11.64 9.76
N THR A 320 2.77 -11.05 9.43
CA THR A 320 1.45 -11.65 9.67
C THR A 320 1.17 -12.89 8.79
N LEU A 321 0.08 -13.59 9.06
CA LEU A 321 -0.31 -14.84 8.39
C LEU A 321 -0.95 -14.60 7.01
N VAL A 322 -0.16 -14.09 6.06
CA VAL A 322 -0.65 -13.65 4.73
C VAL A 322 -1.19 -14.80 3.86
N LYS A 323 -0.61 -16.01 3.97
CA LYS A 323 -1.06 -17.18 3.20
C LYS A 323 -2.39 -17.70 3.70
N GLU A 324 -2.51 -17.84 5.01
CA GLU A 324 -3.70 -18.30 5.72
C GLU A 324 -4.88 -17.34 5.52
N ALA A 325 -4.60 -16.04 5.52
CA ALA A 325 -5.57 -15.00 5.19
C ALA A 325 -6.07 -15.13 3.73
N ARG A 326 -5.13 -15.30 2.78
CA ARG A 326 -5.49 -15.41 1.37
C ARG A 326 -6.32 -16.65 1.06
N VAL A 327 -6.03 -17.80 1.67
CA VAL A 327 -6.82 -19.03 1.52
C VAL A 327 -8.28 -18.84 1.95
N ARG A 328 -8.52 -17.92 2.91
CA ARG A 328 -9.87 -17.54 3.38
C ARG A 328 -10.55 -16.46 2.53
N GLY A 329 -9.93 -16.06 1.42
CA GLY A 329 -10.47 -15.02 0.54
C GLY A 329 -10.33 -13.62 1.09
N ILE A 330 -9.59 -13.41 2.18
CA ILE A 330 -9.32 -12.08 2.74
C ILE A 330 -8.40 -11.33 1.76
N PRO A 331 -8.76 -10.11 1.33
CA PRO A 331 -7.85 -9.27 0.57
C PRO A 331 -6.61 -8.93 1.41
N VAL A 332 -5.42 -9.25 0.88
CA VAL A 332 -4.13 -8.92 1.52
C VAL A 332 -3.35 -8.01 0.59
N LEU A 333 -2.96 -6.84 1.09
CA LEU A 333 -2.06 -5.90 0.43
C LEU A 333 -0.69 -5.93 1.11
N LEU A 334 0.37 -5.59 0.36
CA LEU A 334 1.71 -5.33 0.88
C LEU A 334 2.04 -3.87 0.59
N ALA A 335 2.57 -3.16 1.59
CA ALA A 335 2.80 -1.72 1.48
C ALA A 335 4.16 -1.31 2.08
N SER A 336 4.59 -0.09 1.73
CA SER A 336 5.90 0.45 2.10
C SER A 336 6.03 0.76 3.58
N ASP A 337 4.97 1.30 4.19
CA ASP A 337 4.90 1.79 5.56
C ASP A 337 5.81 3.02 5.78
N ASN A 338 6.67 2.98 6.77
CA ASN A 338 7.61 4.04 7.14
C ASN A 338 8.79 4.13 6.17
N VAL A 339 9.27 5.34 5.92
CA VAL A 339 10.38 5.62 5.01
C VAL A 339 11.32 6.66 5.61
N GLN A 340 12.55 6.24 5.92
CA GLN A 340 13.64 7.09 6.41
C GLN A 340 13.24 7.97 7.62
N ASP A 341 12.63 7.30 8.59
CA ASP A 341 12.13 7.87 9.83
C ASP A 341 12.51 6.98 11.05
N PRO A 342 12.09 7.29 12.30
CA PRO A 342 12.46 6.50 13.47
C PRO A 342 12.07 5.03 13.42
N PHE A 343 11.03 4.67 12.65
CA PHE A 343 10.51 3.31 12.54
C PHE A 343 11.24 2.49 11.49
N CYS A 344 11.68 3.14 10.41
CA CYS A 344 12.35 2.47 9.30
C CYS A 344 13.44 3.37 8.69
N PRO A 345 14.74 3.03 8.83
CA PRO A 345 15.82 3.87 8.32
C PRO A 345 16.02 3.79 6.80
N SER A 346 15.21 3.01 6.11
CA SER A 346 15.31 2.75 4.66
C SER A 346 13.96 2.99 3.97
N GLY A 347 13.85 2.54 2.71
CA GLY A 347 12.62 2.63 1.92
C GLY A 347 12.59 3.84 0.99
N SER A 348 11.69 3.80 0.02
CA SER A 348 11.64 4.78 -1.07
C SER A 348 10.22 5.05 -1.59
N PHE A 349 9.17 4.69 -0.88
CA PHE A 349 7.78 4.70 -1.38
C PHE A 349 7.59 3.89 -2.68
N ASP A 350 8.45 2.88 -2.87
CA ASP A 350 8.30 1.87 -3.90
C ASP A 350 7.78 0.56 -3.28
N PRO A 351 6.50 0.23 -3.39
CA PRO A 351 5.95 -0.95 -2.74
C PRO A 351 6.55 -2.27 -3.27
N LEU A 352 7.27 -2.26 -4.39
CA LEU A 352 8.04 -3.43 -4.85
C LEU A 352 9.21 -3.79 -3.94
N GLU A 353 9.79 -2.84 -3.21
CA GLU A 353 10.80 -3.13 -2.18
C GLU A 353 10.18 -3.96 -1.05
N ALA A 354 9.06 -3.48 -0.51
CA ALA A 354 8.32 -4.20 0.53
C ALA A 354 7.83 -5.57 0.03
N PHE A 355 7.37 -5.65 -1.21
CA PHE A 355 6.97 -6.90 -1.84
C PHE A 355 8.12 -7.90 -1.93
N GLY A 356 9.32 -7.46 -2.33
CA GLY A 356 10.50 -8.32 -2.39
C GLY A 356 10.85 -8.95 -1.05
N VAL A 357 10.81 -8.15 0.02
CA VAL A 357 11.00 -8.62 1.39
C VAL A 357 9.87 -9.57 1.79
N GLY A 358 8.61 -9.22 1.53
CA GLY A 358 7.44 -10.04 1.81
C GLY A 358 7.49 -11.40 1.11
N VAL A 359 7.93 -11.45 -0.15
CA VAL A 359 8.13 -12.70 -0.91
C VAL A 359 9.14 -13.61 -0.21
N ALA A 360 10.27 -13.06 0.21
CA ALA A 360 11.32 -13.83 0.87
C ALA A 360 10.90 -14.29 2.28
N MET A 361 10.38 -13.38 3.10
CA MET A 361 9.99 -13.66 4.49
C MET A 361 8.77 -14.57 4.57
N GLY A 362 7.75 -14.32 3.75
CA GLY A 362 6.52 -15.09 3.68
C GLY A 362 6.66 -16.38 2.87
N GLN A 363 7.81 -16.61 2.19
CA GLN A 363 8.02 -17.75 1.28
C GLN A 363 6.86 -17.84 0.26
N LEU A 364 6.58 -16.72 -0.41
CA LEU A 364 5.42 -16.58 -1.29
C LEU A 364 5.74 -17.19 -2.67
N GLY A 365 5.13 -18.34 -2.96
CA GLY A 365 5.31 -19.02 -4.25
C GLY A 365 4.60 -18.29 -5.40
N GLN A 366 5.16 -18.36 -6.60
CA GLN A 366 4.63 -17.72 -7.82
C GLN A 366 4.35 -16.21 -7.63
N PRO A 367 5.35 -15.40 -7.20
CA PRO A 367 5.11 -14.02 -6.81
C PRO A 367 4.43 -13.19 -7.89
N PHE A 368 4.81 -13.36 -9.15
CA PHE A 368 4.22 -12.61 -10.26
C PHE A 368 2.76 -12.96 -10.51
N ASP A 369 2.45 -14.25 -10.63
CA ASP A 369 1.11 -14.69 -11.05
C ASP A 369 0.08 -14.72 -9.92
N VAL A 370 0.54 -14.87 -8.66
CA VAL A 370 -0.36 -15.07 -7.53
C VAL A 370 -0.34 -13.87 -6.58
N TRP A 371 0.83 -13.33 -6.26
CA TRP A 371 0.97 -12.36 -5.17
C TRP A 371 1.08 -10.89 -5.62
N SER A 372 1.46 -10.62 -6.87
CA SER A 372 1.60 -9.24 -7.34
C SER A 372 0.28 -8.45 -7.33
N ASP A 373 -0.87 -9.11 -7.22
CA ASP A 373 -2.15 -8.45 -7.00
C ASP A 373 -2.20 -7.67 -5.67
N SER A 374 -1.42 -8.08 -4.67
CA SER A 374 -1.28 -7.36 -3.40
C SER A 374 -0.67 -5.96 -3.54
N LEU A 375 -0.05 -5.67 -4.67
CA LEU A 375 0.48 -4.35 -5.04
C LEU A 375 -0.46 -3.53 -5.94
N CYS A 376 -1.55 -4.09 -6.45
CA CYS A 376 -2.31 -3.47 -7.53
C CYS A 376 -3.83 -3.42 -7.27
N ARG A 377 -4.30 -4.01 -6.16
CA ARG A 377 -5.73 -4.20 -5.91
C ARG A 377 -6.37 -2.97 -5.27
N ARG A 378 -6.64 -1.92 -6.05
CA ARG A 378 -7.37 -0.72 -5.59
C ARG A 378 -8.73 -1.04 -4.95
N SER A 379 -9.41 -2.09 -5.45
CA SER A 379 -10.71 -2.53 -4.92
C SER A 379 -10.67 -2.99 -3.45
N ALA A 380 -9.50 -3.38 -2.94
CA ALA A 380 -9.33 -3.77 -1.54
C ALA A 380 -9.44 -2.59 -0.58
N LEU A 381 -9.20 -1.36 -1.06
CA LEU A 381 -9.34 -0.11 -0.31
C LEU A 381 -10.69 0.60 -0.56
N ALA A 382 -11.42 0.17 -1.59
CA ALA A 382 -12.70 0.78 -1.95
C ALA A 382 -13.85 0.23 -1.08
N ARG A 383 -14.87 1.04 -0.89
CA ARG A 383 -16.11 0.61 -0.23
C ARG A 383 -16.79 -0.54 -0.98
N PRO A 384 -17.49 -1.42 -0.29
CA PRO A 384 -18.31 -2.43 -0.95
C PRO A 384 -19.29 -1.78 -1.94
N GLY A 385 -19.32 -2.29 -3.18
CA GLY A 385 -20.17 -1.75 -4.25
C GLY A 385 -19.65 -0.51 -4.99
N SER A 386 -18.54 0.09 -4.57
CA SER A 386 -17.91 1.25 -5.25
C SER A 386 -16.50 0.95 -5.78
N ALA A 387 -16.17 -0.34 -5.96
CA ALA A 387 -14.85 -0.73 -6.43
C ALA A 387 -14.55 -0.15 -7.83
N PRO A 388 -13.35 0.41 -8.03
CA PRO A 388 -12.93 0.84 -9.36
C PRO A 388 -12.89 -0.35 -10.32
N PRO A 389 -12.95 -0.12 -11.64
CA PRO A 389 -12.78 -1.17 -12.64
C PRO A 389 -11.52 -1.97 -12.37
N ALA A 390 -11.58 -3.27 -12.65
CA ALA A 390 -10.39 -4.11 -12.58
C ALA A 390 -9.30 -3.53 -13.50
N PRO A 391 -8.03 -3.52 -13.07
CA PRO A 391 -6.96 -2.94 -13.85
C PRO A 391 -6.76 -3.69 -15.16
N LEU A 392 -6.25 -3.01 -16.18
CA LEU A 392 -5.97 -3.52 -17.54
C LEU A 392 -7.22 -4.03 -18.29
N ARG A 393 -8.43 -3.75 -17.81
CA ARG A 393 -9.68 -4.05 -18.52
C ARG A 393 -10.08 -2.88 -19.43
N VAL A 394 -10.86 -3.19 -20.44
CA VAL A 394 -11.44 -2.14 -21.31
C VAL A 394 -12.14 -1.08 -20.47
N GLY A 395 -11.79 0.18 -20.71
CA GLY A 395 -12.27 1.35 -19.97
C GLY A 395 -11.42 1.75 -18.77
N SER A 396 -10.49 0.90 -18.26
CA SER A 396 -9.54 1.30 -17.21
C SER A 396 -8.49 2.25 -17.74
N GLU A 397 -7.83 2.99 -16.85
CA GLU A 397 -6.67 3.82 -17.18
C GLU A 397 -5.50 2.95 -17.67
N ALA A 398 -4.77 3.46 -18.67
CA ALA A 398 -3.58 2.79 -19.22
C ALA A 398 -2.33 3.12 -18.38
N ASP A 399 -2.44 2.91 -17.06
CA ASP A 399 -1.33 3.04 -16.12
C ASP A 399 -0.66 1.68 -15.97
N VAL A 400 0.55 1.55 -16.49
CA VAL A 400 1.28 0.26 -16.51
C VAL A 400 2.76 0.42 -16.20
N LEU A 401 3.33 -0.61 -15.60
CA LEU A 401 4.75 -0.76 -15.36
C LEU A 401 5.28 -1.90 -16.20
N ILE A 402 6.31 -1.63 -16.98
CA ILE A 402 7.01 -2.62 -17.83
C ILE A 402 8.36 -2.92 -17.20
N PHE A 403 8.72 -4.20 -17.06
CA PHE A 403 9.98 -4.65 -16.46
C PHE A 403 10.87 -5.35 -17.50
N PRO A 404 11.62 -4.59 -18.31
CA PRO A 404 12.32 -5.15 -19.47
C PRO A 404 13.46 -6.09 -19.11
N GLN A 405 13.99 -6.03 -17.89
CA GLN A 405 15.09 -6.88 -17.43
C GLN A 405 14.65 -8.01 -16.49
N ALA A 406 13.38 -8.00 -16.06
CA ALA A 406 12.81 -9.03 -15.21
C ALA A 406 12.22 -10.19 -16.04
N ASN A 407 11.92 -11.27 -15.37
CA ASN A 407 11.07 -12.33 -15.89
C ASN A 407 10.06 -12.77 -14.84
N ALA A 408 8.95 -13.36 -15.25
CA ALA A 408 7.87 -13.75 -14.36
C ALA A 408 8.28 -14.83 -13.31
N TRP A 409 9.27 -15.66 -13.65
CA TRP A 409 9.72 -16.74 -12.76
C TRP A 409 10.56 -16.23 -11.58
N GLY A 410 11.42 -15.24 -11.85
CA GLY A 410 12.31 -14.64 -10.85
C GLY A 410 11.78 -13.35 -10.25
N PHE A 411 10.54 -12.96 -10.55
CA PHE A 411 9.95 -11.74 -10.00
C PHE A 411 9.89 -11.78 -8.46
N PRO A 412 10.24 -10.70 -7.75
CA PRO A 412 10.51 -9.33 -8.20
C PRO A 412 11.98 -9.00 -8.51
N SER A 413 12.84 -9.99 -8.76
CA SER A 413 14.24 -9.71 -9.11
C SER A 413 14.34 -8.91 -10.43
N ARG A 414 15.30 -7.96 -10.46
CA ARG A 414 15.60 -7.13 -11.64
C ARG A 414 14.41 -6.25 -12.09
N THR A 415 13.58 -5.82 -11.14
CA THR A 415 12.49 -4.88 -11.40
C THR A 415 12.95 -3.42 -11.52
N GLN A 416 14.25 -3.18 -11.36
CA GLN A 416 14.92 -1.92 -11.66
C GLN A 416 15.97 -2.15 -12.79
N PRO A 417 16.00 -1.32 -13.84
CA PRO A 417 15.09 -0.24 -14.19
C PRO A 417 13.73 -0.76 -14.71
N ARG A 418 12.71 0.08 -14.63
CA ARG A 418 11.38 -0.16 -15.18
C ARG A 418 10.92 1.02 -16.03
N VAL A 419 9.95 0.80 -16.91
CA VAL A 419 9.25 1.85 -17.64
C VAL A 419 7.88 2.02 -17.04
N VAL A 420 7.55 3.25 -16.64
CA VAL A 420 6.23 3.60 -16.10
C VAL A 420 5.46 4.38 -17.16
N LEU A 421 4.31 3.87 -17.55
CA LEU A 421 3.35 4.59 -18.38
C LEU A 421 2.22 5.12 -17.51
N ARG A 422 1.86 6.38 -17.70
CA ARG A 422 0.71 7.05 -17.11
C ARG A 422 -0.28 7.43 -18.20
N GLN A 423 -1.46 6.85 -18.16
CA GLN A 423 -2.47 7.03 -19.22
C GLN A 423 -1.86 6.80 -20.62
N GLY A 424 -1.01 5.78 -20.73
CA GLY A 424 -0.30 5.43 -21.95
C GLY A 424 0.94 6.27 -22.29
N GLN A 425 1.26 7.29 -21.49
CA GLN A 425 2.42 8.18 -21.72
C GLN A 425 3.59 7.77 -20.81
N PRO A 426 4.80 7.58 -21.35
CA PRO A 426 5.95 7.23 -20.54
C PRO A 426 6.39 8.40 -19.65
N LEU A 427 6.69 8.11 -18.39
CA LEU A 427 7.40 9.06 -17.54
C LEU A 427 8.85 9.17 -18.00
N ALA A 428 9.40 10.40 -18.01
CA ALA A 428 10.80 10.62 -18.31
C ALA A 428 11.70 9.89 -17.29
N TRP A 429 12.69 9.13 -17.77
CA TRP A 429 13.70 8.50 -16.95
C TRP A 429 15.11 8.88 -17.47
N PRO A 430 16.05 9.26 -16.62
CA PRO A 430 15.91 9.52 -15.17
C PRO A 430 15.02 10.74 -14.88
N PRO A 431 14.47 10.85 -13.67
CA PRO A 431 13.65 12.00 -13.30
C PRO A 431 14.41 13.30 -13.55
N SER A 432 13.69 14.32 -14.01
CA SER A 432 14.27 15.57 -14.52
C SER A 432 14.88 16.49 -13.45
N THR A 433 14.81 16.10 -12.19
CA THR A 433 15.35 16.89 -11.04
C THR A 433 16.31 16.01 -10.23
N PRO A 434 17.60 16.36 -10.12
CA PRO A 434 18.48 15.75 -9.14
C PRO A 434 17.93 15.95 -7.72
N TRP A 435 18.15 14.97 -6.86
CA TRP A 435 17.88 15.12 -5.44
C TRP A 435 18.74 16.30 -4.91
N THR A 436 18.10 17.38 -4.50
CA THR A 436 18.76 18.43 -3.73
C THR A 436 18.57 18.09 -2.26
N GLU A 437 19.65 17.83 -1.53
CA GLU A 437 19.61 17.81 -0.07
C GLU A 437 18.88 19.07 0.38
N ALA A 438 17.78 18.88 1.12
CA ALA A 438 17.22 20.00 1.85
C ALA A 438 18.32 20.49 2.77
N SER A 439 18.75 21.74 2.56
CA SER A 439 19.76 22.37 3.37
C SER A 439 19.44 22.17 4.85
N ALA A 440 20.39 21.55 5.54
CA ALA A 440 20.37 21.26 6.97
C ALA A 440 20.15 22.51 7.80
#